data_50225d6ae4aa0a34b743453edb2574b7
#
_entry.id   50225d6ae4aa0a34b743453edb2574b7
#
_cell.length_a   1.000
_cell.length_b   1.000
_cell.length_c   1.000
_cell.angle_alpha   90.00
_cell.angle_beta   90.00
_cell.angle_gamma   90.00
#
_symmetry.space_group_name_H-M   'P 1'
#
loop_
_entity.id
_entity.type
_entity.pdbx_description
1 polymer ?
#
loop_
_entity_poly.entity_id
_entity_poly.type
_entity_poly.pdbx_seq_one_letter_code
_entity_poly.pdbx_strand_id
1 'polypeptide(L)'
;APTNDGNGSNSGHVRIYEYSSNNWSQLGNDIDGEAAGDRSGWRVSLSSNGSRVVIGAIDNDGNGSDSGHARIYDYDGSTWNQIGIDLDGKAANSRNGTSVSLSSDGTIVAVGSPFNAGYVKVYLLASESYQYVWDVDSGGVPSSGTYTTTVSGTDLAGNAYSGTDSITFTLDTTAPTVALTDTDADNLVSTSEVVTITAGFS
;
A
#
# COMPACT_ATOMS: atom_id res chain seq x y z
N ALA A 1 -13.76 -12.76 16.45
CA ALA A 1 -14.85 -13.24 17.31
C ALA A 1 -16.16 -12.54 16.96
N PRO A 2 -16.95 -13.07 16.01
CA PRO A 2 -18.12 -12.36 15.45
C PRO A 2 -19.30 -12.22 16.43
N THR A 3 -19.24 -12.88 17.55
CA THR A 3 -20.29 -12.83 18.60
C THR A 3 -19.82 -12.15 19.89
N ASN A 4 -18.73 -11.38 19.81
CA ASN A 4 -18.27 -10.57 20.93
C ASN A 4 -19.18 -9.35 21.11
N ASP A 5 -19.36 -8.90 22.34
CA ASP A 5 -20.29 -7.84 22.74
C ASP A 5 -19.57 -6.52 23.10
N GLY A 6 -18.30 -6.33 22.66
CA GLY A 6 -17.48 -5.16 23.04
C GLY A 6 -18.09 -3.82 22.69
N ASN A 7 -18.78 -3.73 21.57
CA ASN A 7 -19.51 -2.52 21.12
C ASN A 7 -21.01 -2.81 20.89
N GLY A 8 -21.60 -3.65 21.72
CA GLY A 8 -22.99 -4.08 21.62
C GLY A 8 -23.12 -5.58 21.33
N SER A 9 -24.32 -6.13 21.57
CA SER A 9 -24.58 -7.57 21.45
C SER A 9 -24.24 -8.06 20.03
N ASN A 10 -23.34 -9.05 19.94
CA ASN A 10 -22.86 -9.60 18.66
C ASN A 10 -22.28 -8.56 17.70
N SER A 11 -21.71 -7.45 18.18
CA SER A 11 -21.00 -6.50 17.32
C SER A 11 -19.78 -7.15 16.64
N GLY A 12 -19.17 -8.08 17.36
CA GLY A 12 -17.97 -8.76 16.94
C GLY A 12 -16.69 -7.93 17.15
N HIS A 13 -15.54 -8.58 17.15
CA HIS A 13 -14.24 -7.93 17.14
C HIS A 13 -13.15 -8.77 16.48
N VAL A 14 -12.00 -8.14 16.19
CA VAL A 14 -10.78 -8.80 15.76
C VAL A 14 -9.62 -8.35 16.65
N ARG A 15 -8.76 -9.30 17.02
CA ARG A 15 -7.48 -9.08 17.70
C ARG A 15 -6.36 -9.68 16.89
N ILE A 16 -5.28 -8.95 16.77
CA ILE A 16 -4.07 -9.38 16.06
C ILE A 16 -2.94 -9.52 17.09
N TYR A 17 -2.17 -10.59 16.97
CA TYR A 17 -1.08 -10.89 17.90
C TYR A 17 0.20 -11.13 17.13
N GLU A 18 1.32 -10.71 17.72
CA GLU A 18 2.67 -11.05 17.28
C GLU A 18 3.24 -12.11 18.23
N TYR A 19 3.94 -13.08 17.65
CA TYR A 19 4.73 -14.03 18.44
C TYR A 19 6.20 -13.63 18.41
N SER A 20 6.69 -13.19 19.56
CA SER A 20 8.10 -12.81 19.73
C SER A 20 8.61 -13.25 21.10
N SER A 21 9.89 -13.60 21.19
CA SER A 21 10.52 -13.98 22.47
C SER A 21 9.75 -15.07 23.25
N ASN A 22 9.20 -16.07 22.55
CA ASN A 22 8.37 -17.15 23.10
C ASN A 22 7.06 -16.69 23.77
N ASN A 23 6.56 -15.53 23.40
CA ASN A 23 5.31 -14.98 23.92
C ASN A 23 4.44 -14.38 22.82
N TRP A 24 3.11 -14.46 23.04
CA TRP A 24 2.12 -13.77 22.22
C TRP A 24 1.80 -12.41 22.82
N SER A 25 2.01 -11.35 22.07
CA SER A 25 1.66 -9.99 22.46
C SER A 25 0.64 -9.41 21.47
N GLN A 26 -0.43 -8.80 22.00
CA GLN A 26 -1.42 -8.16 21.15
C GLN A 26 -0.82 -6.91 20.48
N LEU A 27 -1.04 -6.78 19.17
CA LEU A 27 -0.69 -5.60 18.40
C LEU A 27 -1.86 -4.62 18.37
N GLY A 28 -1.67 -3.47 18.99
CA GLY A 28 -2.71 -2.43 19.08
C GLY A 28 -3.91 -2.84 19.94
N ASN A 29 -4.99 -2.08 19.82
CA ASN A 29 -6.25 -2.34 20.50
C ASN A 29 -7.13 -3.32 19.72
N ASP A 30 -8.24 -3.74 20.34
CA ASP A 30 -9.28 -4.49 19.66
C ASP A 30 -9.83 -3.67 18.47
N ILE A 31 -10.09 -4.33 17.37
CA ILE A 31 -10.82 -3.74 16.25
C ILE A 31 -12.26 -4.18 16.38
N ASP A 32 -13.08 -3.34 17.00
CA ASP A 32 -14.47 -3.64 17.31
C ASP A 32 -15.39 -3.47 16.10
N GLY A 33 -16.48 -4.23 16.08
CA GLY A 33 -17.59 -4.00 15.15
C GLY A 33 -18.27 -2.66 15.43
N GLU A 34 -18.91 -2.10 14.42
CA GLU A 34 -19.48 -0.76 14.45
C GLU A 34 -20.75 -0.67 15.32
N ALA A 35 -21.60 -1.66 15.16
CA ALA A 35 -22.88 -1.72 15.86
C ALA A 35 -23.24 -3.14 16.33
N ALA A 36 -24.21 -3.21 17.22
CA ALA A 36 -24.77 -4.49 17.67
C ALA A 36 -25.35 -5.27 16.48
N GLY A 37 -25.03 -6.54 16.40
CA GLY A 37 -25.52 -7.42 15.34
C GLY A 37 -24.59 -7.56 14.13
N ASP A 38 -23.64 -6.68 13.92
CA ASP A 38 -22.80 -6.61 12.72
C ASP A 38 -21.96 -7.85 12.45
N ARG A 39 -21.60 -8.57 13.51
CA ARG A 39 -20.74 -9.75 13.45
C ARG A 39 -19.38 -9.48 12.79
N SER A 40 -18.75 -8.37 13.14
CA SER A 40 -17.39 -8.06 12.69
C SER A 40 -16.40 -9.19 13.07
N GLY A 41 -15.46 -9.50 12.18
CA GLY A 41 -14.58 -10.65 12.36
C GLY A 41 -15.19 -11.98 11.89
N TRP A 42 -16.28 -11.95 11.11
CA TRP A 42 -16.82 -13.16 10.47
C TRP A 42 -15.79 -13.83 9.58
N ARG A 43 -15.06 -13.03 8.81
CA ARG A 43 -13.86 -13.43 8.05
C ARG A 43 -12.80 -12.36 8.18
N VAL A 44 -11.56 -12.82 8.18
CA VAL A 44 -10.38 -11.95 8.22
C VAL A 44 -9.33 -12.48 7.26
N SER A 45 -8.56 -11.57 6.68
CA SER A 45 -7.37 -11.90 5.90
C SER A 45 -6.28 -10.87 6.18
N LEU A 46 -5.05 -11.35 6.36
CA LEU A 46 -3.90 -10.53 6.74
C LEU A 46 -2.87 -10.52 5.60
N SER A 47 -2.21 -9.39 5.39
CA SER A 47 -1.05 -9.30 4.49
C SER A 47 0.13 -10.13 5.01
N SER A 48 1.06 -10.49 4.14
CA SER A 48 2.19 -11.37 4.51
C SER A 48 3.11 -10.77 5.57
N ASN A 49 3.21 -9.45 5.62
CA ASN A 49 4.01 -8.73 6.62
C ASN A 49 3.21 -8.41 7.91
N GLY A 50 1.93 -8.78 7.97
CA GLY A 50 1.08 -8.55 9.13
C GLY A 50 0.64 -7.10 9.37
N SER A 51 0.96 -6.16 8.46
CA SER A 51 0.66 -4.74 8.66
C SER A 51 -0.71 -4.30 8.17
N ARG A 52 -1.42 -5.13 7.40
CA ARG A 52 -2.75 -4.82 6.84
C ARG A 52 -3.71 -5.97 7.04
N VAL A 53 -4.94 -5.68 7.42
CA VAL A 53 -6.00 -6.67 7.60
C VAL A 53 -7.29 -6.22 6.92
N VAL A 54 -8.01 -7.16 6.29
CA VAL A 54 -9.40 -6.97 5.86
C VAL A 54 -10.31 -7.79 6.76
N ILE A 55 -11.42 -7.19 7.19
CA ILE A 55 -12.38 -7.75 8.15
C ILE A 55 -13.78 -7.66 7.53
N GLY A 56 -14.49 -8.78 7.49
CA GLY A 56 -15.89 -8.86 7.06
C GLY A 56 -16.84 -8.83 8.24
N ALA A 57 -17.93 -8.06 8.09
CA ALA A 57 -19.07 -7.95 9.02
C ALA A 57 -20.36 -8.19 8.22
N ILE A 58 -20.85 -9.43 8.25
CA ILE A 58 -21.85 -9.91 7.28
C ILE A 58 -23.26 -9.40 7.49
N ASP A 59 -23.60 -9.04 8.72
CA ASP A 59 -24.94 -8.59 9.07
C ASP A 59 -24.99 -7.07 9.35
N ASN A 60 -23.95 -6.32 8.92
CA ASN A 60 -23.96 -4.85 8.99
C ASN A 60 -25.03 -4.26 8.08
N ASP A 61 -25.69 -3.19 8.55
CA ASP A 61 -26.87 -2.58 7.93
C ASP A 61 -26.54 -1.32 7.10
N GLY A 62 -25.27 -1.02 6.80
CA GLY A 62 -24.82 0.22 6.18
C GLY A 62 -25.50 0.56 4.84
N ASN A 63 -25.85 -0.45 4.04
CA ASN A 63 -26.60 -0.28 2.78
C ASN A 63 -27.91 -1.09 2.76
N GLY A 64 -28.55 -1.19 3.92
CA GLY A 64 -29.79 -1.95 4.15
C GLY A 64 -29.57 -3.18 5.02
N SER A 65 -30.68 -3.71 5.58
CA SER A 65 -30.63 -4.82 6.54
C SER A 65 -29.79 -5.98 6.03
N ASP A 66 -28.83 -6.44 6.83
CA ASP A 66 -27.90 -7.52 6.50
C ASP A 66 -27.19 -7.33 5.14
N SER A 67 -26.95 -6.09 4.72
CA SER A 67 -26.20 -5.83 3.48
C SER A 67 -24.76 -6.35 3.57
N GLY A 68 -24.22 -6.32 4.78
CA GLY A 68 -22.84 -6.66 5.09
C GLY A 68 -21.84 -5.68 4.52
N HIS A 69 -20.66 -5.64 5.11
CA HIS A 69 -19.53 -4.89 4.59
C HIS A 69 -18.19 -5.60 4.82
N ALA A 70 -17.14 -5.07 4.24
CA ALA A 70 -15.76 -5.34 4.62
C ALA A 70 -15.03 -4.03 4.89
N ARG A 71 -14.16 -4.00 5.89
CA ARG A 71 -13.28 -2.88 6.26
C ARG A 71 -11.84 -3.31 6.19
N ILE A 72 -10.99 -2.37 5.86
CA ILE A 72 -9.55 -2.58 5.74
C ILE A 72 -8.86 -1.69 6.74
N TYR A 73 -7.86 -2.24 7.44
CA TYR A 73 -7.09 -1.53 8.45
C TYR A 73 -5.61 -1.70 8.22
N ASP A 74 -4.86 -0.62 8.45
CA ASP A 74 -3.40 -0.61 8.49
C ASP A 74 -2.90 -0.40 9.92
N TYR A 75 -1.84 -1.12 10.27
CA TYR A 75 -1.14 -0.96 11.54
C TYR A 75 -0.02 0.06 11.41
N ASP A 76 -0.08 1.15 12.18
CA ASP A 76 0.91 2.23 12.16
C ASP A 76 2.09 2.02 13.12
N GLY A 77 2.16 0.84 13.76
CA GLY A 77 3.14 0.51 14.80
C GLY A 77 2.59 0.65 16.22
N SER A 78 1.38 1.21 16.40
CA SER A 78 0.72 1.36 17.70
C SER A 78 -0.78 1.04 17.65
N THR A 79 -1.47 1.44 16.59
CA THR A 79 -2.92 1.30 16.42
C THR A 79 -3.29 0.77 15.03
N TRP A 80 -4.49 0.18 14.95
CA TRP A 80 -5.11 -0.22 13.70
C TRP A 80 -6.02 0.89 13.22
N ASN A 81 -5.68 1.50 12.08
CA ASN A 81 -6.43 2.60 11.47
C ASN A 81 -7.15 2.12 10.23
N GLN A 82 -8.45 2.41 10.14
CA GLN A 82 -9.19 2.11 8.93
C GLN A 82 -8.67 2.92 7.75
N ILE A 83 -8.50 2.27 6.62
CA ILE A 83 -8.14 2.91 5.35
C ILE A 83 -9.31 2.81 4.36
N GLY A 84 -9.55 3.91 3.67
CA GLY A 84 -10.68 4.01 2.75
C GLY A 84 -12.05 3.99 3.42
N ILE A 85 -13.09 3.88 2.61
CA ILE A 85 -14.49 3.76 3.03
C ILE A 85 -14.88 2.30 3.20
N ASP A 86 -16.01 2.06 3.81
CA ASP A 86 -16.60 0.73 3.93
C ASP A 86 -16.90 0.13 2.56
N LEU A 87 -16.58 -1.14 2.41
CA LEU A 87 -16.89 -1.89 1.19
C LEU A 87 -18.24 -2.56 1.33
N ASP A 88 -19.31 -1.78 1.18
CA ASP A 88 -20.68 -2.21 1.43
C ASP A 88 -21.23 -3.20 0.40
N GLY A 89 -22.16 -4.02 0.88
CA GLY A 89 -23.02 -4.83 0.03
C GLY A 89 -23.91 -3.98 -0.86
N LYS A 90 -24.33 -4.56 -2.00
CA LYS A 90 -25.13 -3.81 -3.00
C LYS A 90 -26.54 -3.51 -2.54
N ALA A 91 -27.10 -4.33 -1.67
CA ALA A 91 -28.49 -4.25 -1.21
C ALA A 91 -28.69 -5.03 0.08
N ALA A 92 -29.84 -4.85 0.70
CA ALA A 92 -30.24 -5.65 1.87
C ALA A 92 -30.08 -7.16 1.61
N ASN A 93 -29.69 -7.90 2.64
CA ASN A 93 -29.43 -9.35 2.61
C ASN A 93 -28.34 -9.80 1.63
N SER A 94 -27.45 -8.92 1.19
CA SER A 94 -26.30 -9.30 0.35
C SER A 94 -25.24 -10.05 1.11
N ARG A 95 -25.10 -9.76 2.41
CA ARG A 95 -24.07 -10.33 3.30
C ARG A 95 -22.67 -10.22 2.73
N ASN A 96 -22.31 -9.03 2.24
CA ASN A 96 -20.97 -8.73 1.78
C ASN A 96 -19.96 -8.93 2.91
N GLY A 97 -18.77 -9.42 2.60
CA GLY A 97 -17.81 -9.80 3.64
C GLY A 97 -17.93 -11.25 4.13
N THR A 98 -18.86 -12.05 3.55
CA THR A 98 -18.95 -13.50 3.84
C THR A 98 -17.65 -14.23 3.49
N SER A 99 -16.93 -13.77 2.50
CA SER A 99 -15.55 -14.14 2.21
C SER A 99 -14.72 -12.91 1.94
N VAL A 100 -13.49 -12.89 2.44
CA VAL A 100 -12.51 -11.84 2.18
C VAL A 100 -11.16 -12.47 1.92
N SER A 101 -10.38 -11.85 1.05
CA SER A 101 -9.01 -12.24 0.76
C SER A 101 -8.19 -11.00 0.49
N LEU A 102 -6.98 -10.96 1.03
CA LEU A 102 -5.99 -9.91 0.81
C LEU A 102 -4.78 -10.51 0.11
N SER A 103 -4.25 -9.81 -0.90
CA SER A 103 -2.99 -10.22 -1.52
C SER A 103 -1.84 -10.16 -0.52
N SER A 104 -0.77 -10.89 -0.77
CA SER A 104 0.38 -10.98 0.12
C SER A 104 1.02 -9.62 0.40
N ASP A 105 1.06 -8.75 -0.59
CA ASP A 105 1.57 -7.37 -0.50
C ASP A 105 0.55 -6.37 0.08
N GLY A 106 -0.69 -6.81 0.32
CA GLY A 106 -1.76 -5.98 0.87
C GLY A 106 -2.39 -4.99 -0.12
N THR A 107 -2.10 -5.09 -1.43
CA THR A 107 -2.57 -4.11 -2.42
C THR A 107 -3.89 -4.48 -3.10
N ILE A 108 -4.30 -5.74 -3.05
CA ILE A 108 -5.52 -6.22 -3.68
C ILE A 108 -6.42 -6.89 -2.64
N VAL A 109 -7.68 -6.48 -2.60
CA VAL A 109 -8.71 -7.07 -1.73
C VAL A 109 -9.83 -7.66 -2.58
N ALA A 110 -10.18 -8.91 -2.32
CA ALA A 110 -11.38 -9.54 -2.88
C ALA A 110 -12.41 -9.74 -1.77
N VAL A 111 -13.65 -9.31 -2.02
CA VAL A 111 -14.78 -9.42 -1.10
C VAL A 111 -15.93 -10.13 -1.78
N GLY A 112 -16.43 -11.18 -1.16
CA GLY A 112 -17.51 -12.01 -1.67
C GLY A 112 -18.81 -11.83 -0.92
N SER A 113 -19.90 -11.80 -1.69
CA SER A 113 -21.28 -11.73 -1.27
C SER A 113 -22.03 -12.89 -1.94
N PRO A 114 -22.45 -13.93 -1.19
CA PRO A 114 -23.04 -15.13 -1.81
C PRO A 114 -24.53 -15.01 -2.11
N PHE A 115 -25.22 -13.98 -1.59
CA PHE A 115 -26.66 -13.81 -1.73
C PHE A 115 -27.01 -12.72 -2.74
N ASN A 116 -28.30 -12.59 -3.11
CA ASN A 116 -28.80 -11.60 -4.07
C ASN A 116 -28.05 -11.62 -5.41
N ALA A 117 -28.08 -12.76 -6.09
CA ALA A 117 -27.37 -13.05 -7.34
C ALA A 117 -25.86 -13.20 -7.20
N GLY A 118 -25.35 -13.26 -5.99
CA GLY A 118 -23.95 -13.56 -5.67
C GLY A 118 -22.93 -12.78 -6.52
N TYR A 119 -21.91 -12.25 -5.88
CA TYR A 119 -20.81 -11.59 -6.59
C TYR A 119 -19.52 -11.63 -5.80
N VAL A 120 -18.42 -11.41 -6.48
CA VAL A 120 -17.14 -11.06 -5.88
C VAL A 120 -16.74 -9.71 -6.46
N LYS A 121 -16.34 -8.78 -5.60
CA LYS A 121 -15.71 -7.53 -6.01
C LYS A 121 -14.21 -7.60 -5.68
N VAL A 122 -13.39 -7.12 -6.58
CA VAL A 122 -11.96 -6.99 -6.37
C VAL A 122 -11.62 -5.50 -6.38
N TYR A 123 -10.91 -5.08 -5.35
CA TYR A 123 -10.49 -3.69 -5.16
C TYR A 123 -8.97 -3.62 -5.22
N LEU A 124 -8.47 -2.68 -6.00
CA LEU A 124 -7.06 -2.31 -5.97
C LEU A 124 -6.92 -1.16 -4.96
N LEU A 125 -6.17 -1.42 -3.91
CA LEU A 125 -5.77 -0.40 -2.95
C LEU A 125 -4.57 0.32 -3.56
N ALA A 126 -4.84 1.37 -4.32
CA ALA A 126 -3.76 2.19 -4.83
C ALA A 126 -2.99 2.73 -3.63
N SER A 127 -1.70 2.40 -3.53
CA SER A 127 -0.81 3.26 -2.76
C SER A 127 -0.89 4.62 -3.46
N GLU A 128 -1.18 5.67 -2.73
CA GLU A 128 -1.01 7.03 -3.25
C GLU A 128 0.48 7.28 -3.46
N SER A 129 1.07 6.60 -4.43
CA SER A 129 2.39 6.91 -4.92
C SER A 129 2.21 7.95 -6.00
N TYR A 130 2.40 9.20 -5.64
CA TYR A 130 2.55 10.25 -6.63
C TYR A 130 3.92 10.04 -7.29
N GLN A 131 3.90 9.54 -8.51
CA GLN A 131 5.12 9.46 -9.31
C GLN A 131 5.31 10.81 -10.00
N TYR A 132 6.23 11.63 -9.49
CA TYR A 132 6.73 12.78 -10.23
C TYR A 132 7.75 12.28 -11.23
N VAL A 133 7.39 12.32 -12.51
CA VAL A 133 8.36 12.16 -13.60
C VAL A 133 8.89 13.56 -13.92
N TRP A 134 10.13 13.82 -13.56
CA TRP A 134 10.81 15.02 -14.00
C TRP A 134 11.44 14.72 -15.35
N ASP A 135 10.89 15.34 -16.40
CA ASP A 135 11.47 15.28 -17.74
C ASP A 135 12.62 16.28 -17.82
N VAL A 136 13.85 15.79 -17.75
CA VAL A 136 15.07 16.59 -17.88
C VAL A 136 15.35 17.03 -19.32
N ASP A 137 14.56 16.59 -20.31
CA ASP A 137 14.78 16.89 -21.76
C ASP A 137 14.08 18.15 -22.25
N SER A 138 13.21 18.79 -21.49
CA SER A 138 12.38 19.91 -21.95
C SER A 138 13.04 21.30 -21.79
N GLY A 139 14.30 21.46 -22.13
CA GLY A 139 14.88 22.80 -22.46
C GLY A 139 15.45 23.60 -21.30
N GLY A 140 15.90 22.96 -20.25
CA GLY A 140 16.58 23.63 -19.14
C GLY A 140 17.17 22.61 -18.18
N VAL A 141 18.14 21.82 -18.64
CA VAL A 141 18.86 20.89 -17.76
C VAL A 141 19.53 21.71 -16.66
N PRO A 142 19.16 21.52 -15.38
CA PRO A 142 19.86 22.14 -14.28
C PRO A 142 21.35 21.72 -14.35
N SER A 143 22.26 22.60 -13.95
CA SER A 143 23.67 22.23 -13.82
C SER A 143 23.84 21.14 -12.76
N SER A 144 24.94 20.38 -12.82
CA SER A 144 25.29 19.43 -11.74
C SER A 144 25.19 20.10 -10.38
N GLY A 145 24.58 19.42 -9.43
CA GLY A 145 24.37 19.99 -8.10
C GLY A 145 23.42 19.16 -7.25
N THR A 146 23.26 19.58 -6.00
CA THR A 146 22.32 18.97 -5.07
C THR A 146 21.01 19.76 -5.07
N TYR A 147 19.91 19.07 -5.30
CA TYR A 147 18.57 19.64 -5.37
C TYR A 147 17.70 19.04 -4.28
N THR A 148 16.91 19.90 -3.65
CA THR A 148 15.92 19.49 -2.67
C THR A 148 14.55 19.85 -3.22
N THR A 149 13.65 18.88 -3.30
CA THR A 149 12.25 19.10 -3.64
C THR A 149 11.39 18.89 -2.38
N THR A 150 10.42 19.78 -2.20
CA THR A 150 9.43 19.67 -1.12
C THR A 150 8.07 19.35 -1.72
N VAL A 151 7.33 18.47 -1.05
CA VAL A 151 5.95 18.16 -1.44
C VAL A 151 5.02 19.15 -0.76
N SER A 152 4.17 19.80 -1.55
CA SER A 152 3.08 20.63 -1.05
C SER A 152 1.84 20.36 -1.88
N GLY A 153 0.68 20.42 -1.27
CA GLY A 153 -0.58 20.19 -1.96
C GLY A 153 -1.77 20.32 -1.02
N THR A 154 -2.95 20.19 -1.58
CA THR A 154 -4.22 20.07 -0.84
C THR A 154 -4.95 18.84 -1.35
N ASP A 155 -5.66 18.14 -0.46
CA ASP A 155 -6.57 17.06 -0.86
C ASP A 155 -7.84 17.61 -1.55
N LEU A 156 -8.67 16.71 -2.06
CA LEU A 156 -9.94 17.10 -2.69
C LEU A 156 -10.93 17.75 -1.73
N ALA A 157 -10.73 17.61 -0.41
CA ALA A 157 -11.53 18.26 0.62
C ALA A 157 -10.98 19.65 1.02
N GLY A 158 -9.85 20.04 0.45
CA GLY A 158 -9.21 21.35 0.71
C GLY A 158 -8.26 21.36 1.90
N ASN A 159 -7.92 20.21 2.50
CA ASN A 159 -6.96 20.15 3.59
C ASN A 159 -5.54 20.26 3.03
N ALA A 160 -4.76 21.19 3.57
CA ALA A 160 -3.37 21.35 3.19
C ALA A 160 -2.52 20.17 3.69
N TYR A 161 -1.60 19.70 2.86
CA TYR A 161 -0.58 18.74 3.29
C TYR A 161 0.28 19.37 4.40
N SER A 162 0.34 18.71 5.55
CA SER A 162 1.06 19.18 6.72
C SER A 162 2.42 18.49 6.92
N GLY A 163 2.81 17.57 6.02
CA GLY A 163 4.09 16.90 6.08
C GLY A 163 5.25 17.82 5.69
N THR A 164 6.42 17.50 6.19
CA THR A 164 7.68 18.21 5.89
C THR A 164 8.60 17.35 5.00
N ASP A 165 8.03 16.38 4.30
CA ASP A 165 8.82 15.46 3.51
C ASP A 165 9.52 16.19 2.39
N SER A 166 10.83 16.05 2.36
CA SER A 166 11.69 16.56 1.31
C SER A 166 12.61 15.44 0.83
N ILE A 167 12.80 15.38 -0.47
CA ILE A 167 13.77 14.47 -1.07
C ILE A 167 14.92 15.31 -1.59
N THR A 168 16.13 14.98 -1.15
CA THR A 168 17.36 15.57 -1.67
C THR A 168 18.04 14.56 -2.58
N PHE A 169 18.35 14.97 -3.78
CA PHE A 169 19.08 14.16 -4.76
C PHE A 169 20.22 14.98 -5.39
N THR A 170 21.26 14.27 -5.83
CA THR A 170 22.37 14.89 -6.55
C THR A 170 22.23 14.56 -8.02
N LEU A 171 22.20 15.61 -8.84
CA LEU A 171 22.24 15.48 -10.30
C LEU A 171 23.68 15.64 -10.76
N ASP A 172 24.20 14.67 -11.50
CA ASP A 172 25.47 14.76 -12.19
C ASP A 172 25.21 14.84 -13.69
N THR A 173 25.52 15.98 -14.29
CA THR A 173 25.42 16.22 -15.73
C THR A 173 26.78 16.18 -16.42
N THR A 174 27.83 15.78 -15.70
CA THR A 174 29.17 15.67 -16.25
C THR A 174 29.23 14.47 -17.18
N ALA A 175 29.51 14.71 -18.44
CA ALA A 175 29.66 13.61 -19.38
C ALA A 175 30.87 12.74 -18.98
N PRO A 176 30.73 11.41 -18.98
CA PRO A 176 31.85 10.53 -18.68
C PRO A 176 32.96 10.76 -19.73
N THR A 177 34.17 10.93 -19.23
CA THR A 177 35.34 11.01 -20.12
C THR A 177 35.89 9.62 -20.38
N VAL A 178 35.96 9.21 -21.62
CA VAL A 178 36.62 7.97 -22.01
C VAL A 178 38.01 8.31 -22.47
N ALA A 179 39.04 7.84 -21.77
CA ALA A 179 40.40 7.86 -22.25
C ALA A 179 40.67 6.52 -22.97
N LEU A 180 40.88 6.58 -24.25
CA LEU A 180 41.38 5.44 -25.01
C LEU A 180 42.89 5.40 -24.87
N THR A 181 43.42 4.38 -24.25
CA THR A 181 44.84 4.13 -24.19
C THR A 181 45.15 2.94 -25.09
N ASP A 182 45.95 3.17 -26.08
CA ASP A 182 46.54 2.14 -26.92
C ASP A 182 47.88 1.74 -26.28
N THR A 183 48.12 0.47 -26.18
CA THR A 183 49.41 -0.08 -25.68
C THR A 183 50.38 -0.37 -26.81
N ASP A 184 49.97 -0.12 -28.04
CA ASP A 184 50.83 -0.30 -29.21
C ASP A 184 51.68 0.97 -29.52
N ALA A 185 52.90 0.77 -29.89
CA ALA A 185 53.86 1.84 -30.08
C ALA A 185 53.65 2.67 -31.38
N ASP A 186 52.78 2.21 -32.28
CA ASP A 186 52.55 2.88 -33.56
C ASP A 186 51.21 3.64 -33.66
N ASN A 187 50.33 3.56 -32.60
CA ASN A 187 49.01 4.19 -32.55
C ASN A 187 48.07 3.78 -33.72
N LEU A 188 48.27 2.61 -34.29
CA LEU A 188 47.44 2.07 -35.37
C LEU A 188 46.78 0.76 -34.90
N VAL A 189 45.43 0.69 -34.94
CA VAL A 189 44.70 -0.52 -34.62
C VAL A 189 44.68 -1.43 -35.84
N SER A 190 45.31 -2.61 -35.75
CA SER A 190 45.27 -3.62 -36.81
C SER A 190 44.06 -4.53 -36.65
N THR A 191 43.67 -5.26 -37.69
CA THR A 191 42.53 -6.18 -37.69
C THR A 191 42.67 -7.39 -36.76
N SER A 192 43.83 -7.56 -36.14
CA SER A 192 44.14 -8.66 -35.19
C SER A 192 44.27 -8.21 -33.74
N GLU A 193 44.11 -6.91 -33.46
CA GLU A 193 44.18 -6.37 -32.09
C GLU A 193 42.82 -6.32 -31.42
N VAL A 194 42.83 -6.61 -30.12
CA VAL A 194 41.64 -6.47 -29.26
C VAL A 194 41.77 -5.20 -28.44
N VAL A 195 40.96 -4.20 -28.79
CA VAL A 195 40.87 -2.96 -28.01
C VAL A 195 39.88 -3.18 -26.89
N THR A 196 40.31 -3.09 -25.63
CA THR A 196 39.43 -3.14 -24.47
C THR A 196 39.10 -1.73 -24.03
N ILE A 197 37.84 -1.33 -24.16
CA ILE A 197 37.33 -0.06 -23.65
C ILE A 197 36.77 -0.28 -22.26
N THR A 198 37.34 0.34 -21.24
CA THR A 198 36.80 0.35 -19.89
C THR A 198 36.20 1.72 -19.63
N ALA A 199 34.87 1.79 -19.48
CA ALA A 199 34.18 3.00 -19.05
C ALA A 199 33.99 2.92 -17.53
N GLY A 200 34.56 3.87 -16.80
CA GLY A 200 34.26 4.07 -15.38
C GLY A 200 33.15 5.13 -15.27
N PHE A 201 32.06 4.77 -14.62
CA PHE A 201 31.02 5.73 -14.24
C PHE A 201 31.31 6.16 -12.81
N SER A 202 31.47 7.45 -12.58
CA SER A 202 31.61 8.06 -11.24
C SER A 202 30.28 8.60 -10.77
#